data_b09d04f71f48991b52992f2c7a791f2c
#
_entry.id   b09d04f71f48991b52992f2c7a791f2c
#
_cell.length_a   1.000
_cell.length_b   1.000
_cell.length_c   1.000
_cell.angle_alpha   90.00
_cell.angle_beta   90.00
_cell.angle_gamma   90.00
#
_symmetry.space_group_name_H-M   'P 1'
#
loop_
_entity.id
_entity.type
_entity.pdbx_description
1 polymer ?
#
loop_
_entity_poly.entity_id
_entity_poly.type
_entity_poly.pdbx_seq_one_letter_code
_entity_poly.pdbx_strand_id
1 'polypeptide(L)'
;MKLRKKLLLAGCGILFVIALFQCVASSNNSIKTLKLEKDFNTIEIQNLTGKIVINKQADGKWTVSEKQYDVNEAEFDSILEALQNIQLLEKVATANSDLAKEKYDLAEGKVITVLVKNGEEIVRTVKVGKASSTNFQTYITVDNSNDVYLVNRNMNSLFSTTTEDLRSKIIKEFKAEDIASIQITKADSDWTLSKVKDGETFVWQLTGVPGSIDVDSEKADAWVKSFETFVASSWIADNKLPQATKELTCTVKTNAETVTFDVYSNPPEIEGENPQYFGSCSACEYVFNLPSYTFSRFSKDPSTFAK
;
A
#
# COMPACT_ATOMS: atom_id res chain seq x y z
N MET A 1 45.15 -41.11 39.04
CA MET A 1 44.76 -39.86 38.38
C MET A 1 44.93 -38.71 39.35
N LYS A 2 45.75 -37.67 39.05
CA LYS A 2 46.05 -36.56 39.98
C LYS A 2 44.78 -35.81 40.33
N LEU A 3 44.58 -35.37 41.56
CA LEU A 3 43.42 -34.72 42.14
C LEU A 3 42.94 -33.58 41.24
N ARG A 4 43.85 -32.79 40.61
CA ARG A 4 43.58 -31.73 39.66
C ARG A 4 42.77 -32.17 38.41
N LYS A 5 43.01 -33.39 37.87
CA LYS A 5 42.23 -33.91 36.71
C LYS A 5 40.82 -34.31 37.11
N LYS A 6 40.60 -34.79 38.32
CA LYS A 6 39.26 -35.10 38.85
C LYS A 6 38.44 -33.83 39.07
N LEU A 7 39.04 -32.76 39.61
CA LEU A 7 38.39 -31.44 39.76
C LEU A 7 38.05 -30.79 38.43
N LEU A 8 38.95 -30.87 37.44
CA LEU A 8 38.67 -30.36 36.08
C LEU A 8 37.53 -31.12 35.41
N LEU A 9 37.49 -32.44 35.50
CA LEU A 9 36.40 -33.25 34.95
C LEU A 9 35.05 -32.95 35.62
N ALA A 10 35.05 -32.76 36.95
CA ALA A 10 33.85 -32.37 37.69
C ALA A 10 33.35 -30.96 37.25
N GLY A 11 34.27 -29.99 37.07
CA GLY A 11 33.94 -28.65 36.57
C GLY A 11 33.36 -28.68 35.13
N CYS A 12 33.97 -29.44 34.22
CA CYS A 12 33.45 -29.64 32.87
C CYS A 12 32.06 -30.33 32.89
N GLY A 13 31.81 -31.27 33.76
CA GLY A 13 30.52 -31.93 33.94
C GLY A 13 29.43 -30.95 34.37
N ILE A 14 29.74 -30.08 35.35
CA ILE A 14 28.79 -29.03 35.81
C ILE A 14 28.50 -28.04 34.70
N LEU A 15 29.50 -27.55 33.96
CA LEU A 15 29.32 -26.64 32.85
C LEU A 15 28.50 -27.29 31.72
N PHE A 16 28.70 -28.58 31.46
CA PHE A 16 27.93 -29.32 30.47
C PHE A 16 26.44 -29.46 30.87
N VAL A 17 26.17 -29.73 32.17
CA VAL A 17 24.79 -29.76 32.69
C VAL A 17 24.13 -28.38 32.61
N ILE A 18 24.87 -27.30 32.94
CA ILE A 18 24.37 -25.92 32.82
C ILE A 18 24.06 -25.60 31.34
N ALA A 19 24.95 -25.96 30.42
CA ALA A 19 24.75 -25.76 28.97
C ALA A 19 23.54 -26.55 28.45
N LEU A 20 23.36 -27.80 28.88
CA LEU A 20 22.16 -28.58 28.54
C LEU A 20 20.89 -27.97 29.11
N PHE A 21 20.92 -27.47 30.33
CA PHE A 21 19.78 -26.79 30.96
C PHE A 21 19.44 -25.47 30.19
N GLN A 22 20.45 -24.71 29.76
CA GLN A 22 20.27 -23.52 28.94
C GLN A 22 19.73 -23.86 27.56
N CYS A 23 20.18 -24.93 26.91
CA CYS A 23 19.62 -25.40 25.63
C CYS A 23 18.17 -25.83 25.76
N VAL A 24 17.79 -26.55 26.82
CA VAL A 24 16.40 -26.96 27.07
C VAL A 24 15.52 -25.75 27.44
N ALA A 25 16.01 -24.83 28.26
CA ALA A 25 15.31 -23.60 28.61
C ALA A 25 15.14 -22.67 27.40
N SER A 26 16.17 -22.58 26.53
CA SER A 26 16.09 -21.81 25.28
C SER A 26 15.15 -22.44 24.23
N SER A 27 15.04 -23.77 24.21
CA SER A 27 14.10 -24.51 23.35
C SER A 27 12.63 -24.28 23.74
N ASN A 28 12.35 -23.93 24.99
CA ASN A 28 11.01 -23.57 25.45
C ASN A 28 10.60 -22.10 25.10
N ASN A 29 11.52 -21.29 24.59
CA ASN A 29 11.26 -19.93 24.11
C ASN A 29 10.96 -19.92 22.60
N SER A 30 10.28 -20.97 22.10
CA SER A 30 9.81 -20.97 20.72
C SER A 30 8.75 -19.87 20.52
N ILE A 31 8.96 -19.02 19.52
CA ILE A 31 7.97 -18.03 19.06
C ILE A 31 6.65 -18.77 18.81
N LYS A 32 5.62 -18.42 19.59
CA LYS A 32 4.30 -19.02 19.42
C LYS A 32 3.53 -18.22 18.37
N THR A 33 3.21 -18.84 17.24
CA THR A 33 2.36 -18.22 16.22
C THR A 33 0.89 -18.54 16.48
N LEU A 34 0.07 -17.51 16.63
CA LEU A 34 -1.40 -17.63 16.67
C LEU A 34 -1.91 -17.49 15.25
N LYS A 35 -2.25 -18.61 14.62
CA LYS A 35 -2.87 -18.63 13.30
C LYS A 35 -4.37 -18.36 13.41
N LEU A 36 -4.92 -17.64 12.44
CA LEU A 36 -6.37 -17.49 12.24
C LEU A 36 -6.79 -18.46 11.14
N GLU A 37 -7.41 -19.57 11.52
CA GLU A 37 -7.84 -20.60 10.57
C GLU A 37 -9.28 -20.43 10.09
N LYS A 38 -10.07 -19.59 10.80
CA LYS A 38 -11.45 -19.30 10.43
C LYS A 38 -11.52 -18.33 9.25
N ASP A 39 -12.45 -18.58 8.34
CA ASP A 39 -12.79 -17.63 7.29
C ASP A 39 -13.36 -16.33 7.87
N PHE A 40 -13.10 -15.23 7.17
CA PHE A 40 -13.64 -13.93 7.52
C PHE A 40 -13.86 -13.06 6.28
N ASN A 41 -14.74 -12.09 6.43
CA ASN A 41 -15.14 -11.18 5.35
C ASN A 41 -15.13 -9.71 5.73
N THR A 42 -14.84 -9.38 6.99
CA THR A 42 -14.81 -8.00 7.47
C THR A 42 -13.67 -7.79 8.46
N ILE A 43 -12.97 -6.66 8.32
CA ILE A 43 -11.99 -6.17 9.28
C ILE A 43 -12.42 -4.76 9.70
N GLU A 44 -12.62 -4.55 10.98
CA GLU A 44 -12.89 -3.23 11.55
C GLU A 44 -11.67 -2.77 12.37
N ILE A 45 -11.19 -1.57 12.09
CA ILE A 45 -10.08 -0.94 12.81
C ILE A 45 -10.63 0.32 13.48
N GLN A 46 -10.64 0.35 14.81
CA GLN A 46 -10.94 1.54 15.58
C GLN A 46 -9.64 2.10 16.14
N ASN A 47 -9.18 3.21 15.60
CA ASN A 47 -7.97 3.91 16.04
C ASN A 47 -8.29 5.36 16.43
N LEU A 48 -7.25 6.18 16.66
CA LEU A 48 -7.42 7.58 17.10
C LEU A 48 -8.01 8.49 16.02
N THR A 49 -7.91 8.09 14.75
CA THR A 49 -8.45 8.87 13.61
C THR A 49 -9.90 8.50 13.29
N GLY A 50 -10.39 7.41 13.84
CA GLY A 50 -11.77 6.96 13.65
C GLY A 50 -11.92 5.47 13.40
N LYS A 51 -13.07 5.10 12.85
CA LYS A 51 -13.40 3.71 12.50
C LYS A 51 -13.19 3.49 11.00
N ILE A 52 -12.41 2.47 10.66
CA ILE A 52 -12.20 2.01 9.29
C ILE A 52 -12.84 0.62 9.16
N VAL A 53 -13.59 0.41 8.09
CA VAL A 53 -14.23 -0.89 7.79
C VAL A 53 -13.75 -1.35 6.43
N ILE A 54 -13.23 -2.56 6.38
CA ILE A 54 -12.74 -3.22 5.17
C ILE A 54 -13.60 -4.47 4.98
N ASN A 55 -14.22 -4.61 3.81
CA ASN A 55 -15.16 -5.69 3.50
C ASN A 55 -14.73 -6.46 2.26
N LYS A 56 -14.91 -7.78 2.31
CA LYS A 56 -14.78 -8.66 1.15
C LYS A 56 -16.09 -8.65 0.37
N GLN A 57 -16.01 -8.32 -0.90
CA GLN A 57 -17.14 -8.29 -1.82
C GLN A 57 -17.47 -9.69 -2.36
N ALA A 58 -18.64 -9.84 -3.01
CA ALA A 58 -19.09 -11.11 -3.57
C ALA A 58 -18.16 -11.66 -4.69
N ASP A 59 -17.44 -10.77 -5.38
CA ASP A 59 -16.43 -11.13 -6.40
C ASP A 59 -15.08 -11.52 -5.80
N GLY A 60 -14.94 -11.46 -4.46
CA GLY A 60 -13.74 -11.80 -3.71
C GLY A 60 -12.80 -10.62 -3.48
N LYS A 61 -13.03 -9.45 -4.07
CA LYS A 61 -12.23 -8.26 -3.85
C LYS A 61 -12.48 -7.65 -2.48
N TRP A 62 -11.46 -6.99 -1.96
CA TRP A 62 -11.57 -6.22 -0.72
C TRP A 62 -11.76 -4.75 -1.01
N THR A 63 -12.67 -4.12 -0.25
CA THR A 63 -12.96 -2.69 -0.36
C THR A 63 -12.92 -2.03 1.02
N VAL A 64 -12.61 -0.74 1.06
CA VAL A 64 -12.55 0.06 2.28
C VAL A 64 -13.61 1.15 2.25
N SER A 65 -14.18 1.46 3.41
CA SER A 65 -15.27 2.42 3.68
C SER A 65 -16.64 2.03 3.10
N GLU A 66 -17.66 2.80 3.46
CA GLU A 66 -19.03 2.66 2.93
C GLU A 66 -19.12 2.93 1.42
N LYS A 67 -18.18 3.72 0.88
CA LYS A 67 -18.10 4.00 -0.56
C LYS A 67 -17.44 2.88 -1.37
N GLN A 68 -16.99 1.81 -0.70
CA GLN A 68 -16.42 0.62 -1.33
C GLN A 68 -15.22 0.92 -2.26
N TYR A 69 -14.31 1.78 -1.81
CA TYR A 69 -13.07 2.01 -2.55
C TYR A 69 -12.21 0.74 -2.58
N ASP A 70 -11.62 0.45 -3.72
CA ASP A 70 -10.61 -0.63 -3.81
C ASP A 70 -9.47 -0.38 -2.82
N VAL A 71 -8.98 -1.43 -2.18
CA VAL A 71 -7.86 -1.32 -1.25
C VAL A 71 -6.52 -1.22 -1.97
N ASN A 72 -5.55 -0.57 -1.35
CA ASN A 72 -4.15 -0.71 -1.70
C ASN A 72 -3.69 -2.11 -1.30
N GLU A 73 -3.45 -2.98 -2.27
CA GLU A 73 -3.15 -4.40 -2.04
C GLU A 73 -1.94 -4.60 -1.12
N ALA A 74 -0.85 -3.85 -1.30
CA ALA A 74 0.36 -4.01 -0.51
C ALA A 74 0.16 -3.67 0.97
N GLU A 75 -0.56 -2.59 1.26
CA GLU A 75 -0.91 -2.20 2.63
C GLU A 75 -1.90 -3.19 3.25
N PHE A 76 -2.87 -3.62 2.46
CA PHE A 76 -3.88 -4.56 2.92
C PHE A 76 -3.29 -5.96 3.18
N ASP A 77 -2.42 -6.47 2.34
CA ASP A 77 -1.71 -7.75 2.54
C ASP A 77 -0.90 -7.72 3.84
N SER A 78 -0.29 -6.58 4.15
CA SER A 78 0.42 -6.37 5.41
C SER A 78 -0.51 -6.48 6.62
N ILE A 79 -1.73 -5.96 6.52
CA ILE A 79 -2.78 -6.07 7.55
C ILE A 79 -3.23 -7.54 7.68
N LEU A 80 -3.51 -8.21 6.56
CA LEU A 80 -3.94 -9.61 6.53
C LEU A 80 -2.92 -10.50 7.22
N GLU A 81 -1.65 -10.38 6.83
CA GLU A 81 -0.56 -11.18 7.42
C GLU A 81 -0.44 -10.95 8.92
N ALA A 82 -0.54 -9.68 9.37
CA ALA A 82 -0.47 -9.34 10.78
C ALA A 82 -1.60 -9.93 11.61
N LEU A 83 -2.81 -10.10 11.03
CA LEU A 83 -3.97 -10.65 11.70
C LEU A 83 -4.04 -12.17 11.62
N GLN A 84 -3.60 -12.76 10.51
CA GLN A 84 -3.62 -14.20 10.29
C GLN A 84 -2.51 -14.94 11.02
N ASN A 85 -1.32 -14.32 11.21
CA ASN A 85 -0.13 -14.94 11.74
C ASN A 85 0.53 -14.10 12.84
N ILE A 86 -0.10 -14.03 14.03
CA ILE A 86 0.43 -13.25 15.14
C ILE A 86 1.58 -14.02 15.82
N GLN A 87 2.80 -13.48 15.72
CA GLN A 87 3.97 -14.07 16.35
C GLN A 87 4.18 -13.50 17.76
N LEU A 88 3.79 -14.29 18.76
CA LEU A 88 3.98 -13.95 20.18
C LEU A 88 5.41 -14.26 20.61
N LEU A 89 6.15 -13.24 21.05
CA LEU A 89 7.51 -13.41 21.58
C LEU A 89 7.47 -13.84 23.04
N GLU A 90 6.78 -13.05 23.88
CA GLU A 90 6.65 -13.31 25.30
C GLU A 90 5.38 -12.69 25.90
N LYS A 91 4.89 -13.25 26.99
CA LYS A 91 3.89 -12.63 27.84
C LYS A 91 4.60 -11.71 28.83
N VAL A 92 4.33 -10.41 28.76
CA VAL A 92 5.02 -9.39 29.56
C VAL A 92 4.22 -8.93 30.79
N ALA A 93 2.90 -9.10 30.76
CA ALA A 93 2.02 -8.67 31.85
C ALA A 93 0.61 -9.29 31.72
N THR A 94 -0.24 -8.98 32.69
CA THR A 94 -1.70 -9.15 32.61
C THR A 94 -2.35 -7.81 32.92
N ALA A 95 -3.16 -7.29 31.98
CA ALA A 95 -3.79 -5.96 32.06
C ALA A 95 -5.11 -5.98 32.85
N ASN A 96 -5.07 -6.41 34.12
CA ASN A 96 -6.23 -6.50 34.99
C ASN A 96 -6.57 -5.18 35.72
N SER A 97 -5.69 -4.19 35.68
CA SER A 97 -5.89 -2.87 36.29
C SER A 97 -5.71 -1.75 35.28
N ASP A 98 -6.30 -0.60 35.57
CA ASP A 98 -6.18 0.57 34.68
C ASP A 98 -4.73 1.04 34.58
N LEU A 99 -3.95 0.93 35.67
CA LEU A 99 -2.52 1.25 35.67
C LEU A 99 -1.74 0.34 34.68
N ALA A 100 -2.08 -0.97 34.64
CA ALA A 100 -1.46 -1.90 33.72
C ALA A 100 -1.85 -1.59 32.25
N LYS A 101 -3.12 -1.24 32.01
CA LYS A 101 -3.56 -0.80 30.67
C LYS A 101 -2.88 0.48 30.24
N GLU A 102 -2.78 1.49 31.12
CA GLU A 102 -2.08 2.74 30.86
C GLU A 102 -0.60 2.53 30.49
N LYS A 103 0.07 1.63 31.24
CA LYS A 103 1.49 1.32 31.00
C LYS A 103 1.80 0.87 29.57
N TYR A 104 0.87 0.15 28.94
CA TYR A 104 1.04 -0.42 27.60
C TYR A 104 0.18 0.28 26.53
N ASP A 105 -0.46 1.41 26.85
CA ASP A 105 -1.40 2.15 25.99
C ASP A 105 -2.58 1.27 25.51
N LEU A 106 -3.04 0.39 26.39
CA LEU A 106 -4.23 -0.46 26.19
C LEU A 106 -5.49 0.11 26.84
N ALA A 107 -5.39 1.31 27.41
CA ALA A 107 -6.52 2.03 28.00
C ALA A 107 -7.39 2.68 26.92
N GLU A 108 -8.63 2.97 27.27
CA GLU A 108 -9.58 3.69 26.42
C GLU A 108 -8.97 5.04 25.98
N GLY A 109 -9.19 5.42 24.72
CA GLY A 109 -8.63 6.63 24.10
C GLY A 109 -7.19 6.53 23.62
N LYS A 110 -6.48 5.42 23.89
CA LYS A 110 -5.14 5.14 23.37
C LYS A 110 -5.06 3.86 22.55
N VAL A 111 -5.84 2.85 22.97
CA VAL A 111 -5.84 1.52 22.34
C VAL A 111 -6.41 1.56 20.93
N ILE A 112 -5.74 0.87 20.01
CA ILE A 112 -6.31 0.55 18.71
C ILE A 112 -6.99 -0.81 18.83
N THR A 113 -8.26 -0.89 18.44
CA THR A 113 -9.03 -2.14 18.48
C THR A 113 -9.28 -2.63 17.07
N VAL A 114 -8.86 -3.86 16.80
CA VAL A 114 -9.09 -4.52 15.50
C VAL A 114 -10.01 -5.72 15.72
N LEU A 115 -11.12 -5.73 15.00
CA LEU A 115 -12.07 -6.84 14.98
C LEU A 115 -12.05 -7.51 13.62
N VAL A 116 -11.83 -8.80 13.60
CA VAL A 116 -11.97 -9.64 12.40
C VAL A 116 -13.26 -10.41 12.52
N LYS A 117 -14.13 -10.34 11.50
CA LYS A 117 -15.49 -10.88 11.55
C LYS A 117 -15.80 -11.75 10.35
N ASN A 118 -16.71 -12.70 10.58
CA ASN A 118 -17.41 -13.41 9.52
C ASN A 118 -18.93 -13.14 9.70
N GLY A 119 -19.48 -12.23 8.91
CA GLY A 119 -20.79 -11.64 9.18
C GLY A 119 -20.80 -10.95 10.54
N GLU A 120 -21.70 -11.38 11.43
CA GLU A 120 -21.82 -10.86 12.79
C GLU A 120 -20.86 -11.54 13.80
N GLU A 121 -20.28 -12.69 13.45
CA GLU A 121 -19.38 -13.43 14.35
C GLU A 121 -18.00 -12.76 14.39
N ILE A 122 -17.54 -12.41 15.59
CA ILE A 122 -16.16 -11.96 15.80
C ILE A 122 -15.27 -13.20 15.89
N VAL A 123 -14.38 -13.39 14.91
CA VAL A 123 -13.47 -14.53 14.86
C VAL A 123 -12.10 -14.24 15.45
N ARG A 124 -11.73 -12.94 15.55
CA ARG A 124 -10.53 -12.46 16.26
C ARG A 124 -10.72 -11.05 16.77
N THR A 125 -10.21 -10.76 17.93
CA THR A 125 -10.06 -9.41 18.49
C THR A 125 -8.60 -9.15 18.81
N VAL A 126 -8.03 -8.06 18.31
CA VAL A 126 -6.69 -7.62 18.68
C VAL A 126 -6.78 -6.21 19.25
N LYS A 127 -6.33 -6.03 20.48
CA LYS A 127 -6.14 -4.70 21.08
C LYS A 127 -4.66 -4.37 21.01
N VAL A 128 -4.33 -3.32 20.30
CA VAL A 128 -2.96 -2.90 19.97
C VAL A 128 -2.61 -1.69 20.82
N GLY A 129 -1.61 -1.83 21.65
CA GLY A 129 -1.05 -0.79 22.48
C GLY A 129 0.15 -0.11 21.84
N LYS A 130 1.07 0.42 22.67
CA LYS A 130 2.25 1.13 22.20
C LYS A 130 3.28 0.19 21.55
N ALA A 131 4.12 0.77 20.70
CA ALA A 131 5.32 0.10 20.23
C ALA A 131 6.37 -0.06 21.34
N SER A 132 7.27 -1.02 21.17
CA SER A 132 8.45 -1.17 22.04
C SER A 132 9.43 0.01 21.85
N SER A 133 10.39 0.12 22.74
CA SER A 133 11.46 1.17 22.67
C SER A 133 12.28 1.10 21.38
N THR A 134 12.36 -0.06 20.75
CA THR A 134 13.06 -0.26 19.47
C THR A 134 12.18 0.05 18.25
N ASN A 135 10.89 0.27 18.45
CA ASN A 135 9.88 0.53 17.42
C ASN A 135 9.65 -0.62 16.40
N PHE A 136 10.19 -1.81 16.66
CA PHE A 136 10.00 -3.00 15.80
C PHE A 136 8.91 -3.96 16.31
N GLN A 137 8.51 -3.84 17.55
CA GLN A 137 7.59 -4.72 18.25
C GLN A 137 6.46 -3.92 18.88
N THR A 138 5.37 -4.60 19.24
CA THR A 138 4.18 -3.95 19.83
C THR A 138 3.64 -4.79 20.98
N TYR A 139 3.07 -4.11 21.99
CA TYR A 139 2.30 -4.76 23.04
C TYR A 139 0.86 -4.91 22.63
N ILE A 140 0.33 -6.13 22.71
CA ILE A 140 -1.06 -6.43 22.31
C ILE A 140 -1.75 -7.33 23.34
N THR A 141 -3.10 -7.34 23.29
CA THR A 141 -3.90 -8.46 23.79
C THR A 141 -4.69 -9.08 22.66
N VAL A 142 -5.02 -10.37 22.74
CA VAL A 142 -5.70 -11.12 21.68
C VAL A 142 -6.88 -11.90 22.28
N ASP A 143 -7.99 -11.94 21.53
CA ASP A 143 -9.16 -12.80 21.74
C ASP A 143 -9.71 -12.73 23.17
N ASN A 144 -10.02 -11.51 23.63
CA ASN A 144 -10.55 -11.22 24.98
C ASN A 144 -9.67 -11.62 26.16
N SER A 145 -8.42 -12.03 25.93
CA SER A 145 -7.44 -12.23 26.98
C SER A 145 -6.99 -10.89 27.55
N ASN A 146 -6.78 -10.85 28.88
CA ASN A 146 -6.10 -9.73 29.53
C ASN A 146 -4.57 -9.89 29.52
N ASP A 147 -4.05 -10.99 28.97
CA ASP A 147 -2.62 -11.21 28.88
C ASP A 147 -2.01 -10.30 27.81
N VAL A 148 -1.00 -9.53 28.21
CA VAL A 148 -0.27 -8.62 27.34
C VAL A 148 0.93 -9.36 26.78
N TYR A 149 0.99 -9.44 25.46
CA TYR A 149 2.08 -10.06 24.72
C TYR A 149 2.89 -9.02 23.96
N LEU A 150 4.19 -9.24 23.91
CA LEU A 150 5.07 -8.57 22.96
C LEU A 150 5.05 -9.38 21.66
N VAL A 151 4.79 -8.72 20.52
CA VAL A 151 4.76 -9.37 19.20
C VAL A 151 5.87 -8.86 18.28
N ASN A 152 6.30 -9.73 17.36
CA ASN A 152 7.41 -9.47 16.44
C ASN A 152 6.98 -8.65 15.22
N ARG A 153 6.25 -7.57 15.44
CA ARG A 153 5.82 -6.61 14.41
C ARG A 153 5.42 -5.29 15.05
N ASN A 154 5.66 -4.17 14.37
CA ASN A 154 5.09 -2.90 14.77
C ASN A 154 3.63 -2.79 14.29
N MET A 155 2.72 -3.45 15.03
CA MET A 155 1.27 -3.40 14.74
C MET A 155 0.68 -2.02 15.05
N ASN A 156 1.28 -1.25 15.97
CA ASN A 156 0.81 0.10 16.29
C ASN A 156 0.91 1.00 15.04
N SER A 157 2.06 1.04 14.38
CA SER A 157 2.24 1.79 13.14
C SER A 157 1.31 1.29 12.02
N LEU A 158 1.17 -0.04 11.89
CA LEU A 158 0.35 -0.66 10.85
C LEU A 158 -1.14 -0.28 10.97
N PHE A 159 -1.68 -0.26 12.19
CA PHE A 159 -3.10 0.03 12.43
C PHE A 159 -3.40 1.50 12.76
N SER A 160 -2.37 2.36 12.86
CA SER A 160 -2.53 3.83 12.91
C SER A 160 -2.74 4.42 11.51
N THR A 161 -3.44 3.71 10.65
CA THR A 161 -3.72 4.06 9.25
C THR A 161 -5.03 4.84 9.12
N THR A 162 -5.28 5.38 7.95
CA THR A 162 -6.54 6.05 7.58
C THR A 162 -7.20 5.34 6.39
N THR A 163 -8.47 5.66 6.13
CA THR A 163 -9.15 5.17 4.92
C THR A 163 -8.41 5.58 3.65
N GLU A 164 -7.86 6.80 3.62
CA GLU A 164 -7.12 7.31 2.45
C GLU A 164 -5.79 6.58 2.23
N ASP A 165 -5.11 6.15 3.30
CA ASP A 165 -3.88 5.36 3.18
C ASP A 165 -4.17 3.96 2.63
N LEU A 166 -5.30 3.37 3.03
CA LEU A 166 -5.73 2.04 2.60
C LEU A 166 -6.43 2.03 1.23
N ARG A 167 -6.87 3.18 0.75
CA ARG A 167 -7.52 3.30 -0.54
C ARG A 167 -6.51 3.15 -1.68
N SER A 168 -6.83 2.33 -2.69
CA SER A 168 -6.03 2.26 -3.92
C SER A 168 -5.92 3.63 -4.58
N LYS A 169 -4.74 3.97 -5.03
CA LYS A 169 -4.46 5.20 -5.78
C LYS A 169 -4.38 4.95 -7.29
N ILE A 170 -4.69 3.74 -7.75
CA ILE A 170 -4.74 3.39 -9.16
C ILE A 170 -5.97 4.08 -9.78
N ILE A 171 -5.74 4.93 -10.77
CA ILE A 171 -6.77 5.62 -11.53
C ILE A 171 -7.26 4.72 -12.66
N LYS A 172 -6.32 4.16 -13.41
CA LYS A 172 -6.58 3.28 -14.55
C LYS A 172 -5.36 2.43 -14.89
N GLU A 173 -5.62 1.22 -15.31
CA GLU A 173 -4.62 0.29 -15.86
C GLU A 173 -4.94 -0.02 -17.33
N PHE A 174 -3.89 -0.15 -18.13
CA PHE A 174 -3.94 -0.58 -19.53
C PHE A 174 -2.93 -1.71 -19.75
N LYS A 175 -3.18 -2.53 -20.74
CA LYS A 175 -2.13 -3.38 -21.31
C LYS A 175 -1.48 -2.64 -22.47
N ALA A 176 -0.16 -2.46 -22.45
CA ALA A 176 0.54 -1.70 -23.49
C ALA A 176 0.30 -2.24 -24.91
N GLU A 177 0.15 -3.58 -25.03
CA GLU A 177 -0.16 -4.24 -26.30
C GLU A 177 -1.52 -3.85 -26.88
N ASP A 178 -2.50 -3.52 -26.04
CA ASP A 178 -3.87 -3.15 -26.43
C ASP A 178 -4.00 -1.67 -26.81
N ILE A 179 -2.99 -0.83 -26.48
CA ILE A 179 -2.99 0.59 -26.81
C ILE A 179 -2.81 0.77 -28.32
N ALA A 180 -3.84 1.29 -28.97
CA ALA A 180 -3.85 1.56 -30.40
C ALA A 180 -3.35 2.97 -30.73
N SER A 181 -3.67 3.96 -29.89
CA SER A 181 -3.16 5.33 -30.05
C SER A 181 -3.18 6.12 -28.75
N ILE A 182 -2.31 7.12 -28.67
CA ILE A 182 -2.28 8.12 -27.61
C ILE A 182 -2.27 9.49 -28.28
N GLN A 183 -3.25 10.34 -27.93
CA GLN A 183 -3.35 11.71 -28.40
C GLN A 183 -3.08 12.67 -27.25
N ILE A 184 -2.29 13.69 -27.49
CA ILE A 184 -2.03 14.80 -26.56
C ILE A 184 -2.51 16.09 -27.20
N THR A 185 -3.47 16.73 -26.56
CA THR A 185 -4.05 18.02 -26.98
C THR A 185 -3.70 19.09 -25.95
N LYS A 186 -2.98 20.12 -26.37
CA LYS A 186 -2.66 21.35 -25.62
C LYS A 186 -3.25 22.56 -26.35
N ALA A 187 -3.16 23.74 -25.74
CA ALA A 187 -3.68 24.98 -26.33
C ALA A 187 -3.03 25.29 -27.71
N ASP A 188 -1.77 24.94 -27.89
CA ASP A 188 -0.94 25.27 -29.06
C ASP A 188 -0.49 24.06 -29.87
N SER A 189 -0.84 22.85 -29.47
CA SER A 189 -0.43 21.62 -30.15
C SER A 189 -1.42 20.49 -29.96
N ASP A 190 -1.62 19.71 -31.02
CA ASP A 190 -2.44 18.50 -31.01
C ASP A 190 -1.73 17.45 -31.86
N TRP A 191 -1.26 16.39 -31.21
CA TRP A 191 -0.55 15.33 -31.89
C TRP A 191 -0.98 13.95 -31.40
N THR A 192 -0.82 12.96 -32.27
CA THR A 192 -1.23 11.58 -32.00
C THR A 192 -0.13 10.61 -32.42
N LEU A 193 0.24 9.73 -31.51
CA LEU A 193 1.04 8.55 -31.80
C LEU A 193 0.09 7.37 -31.96
N SER A 194 0.08 6.76 -33.16
CA SER A 194 -0.85 5.67 -33.51
C SER A 194 -0.08 4.43 -33.99
N LYS A 195 -0.58 3.25 -33.62
CA LYS A 195 -0.11 1.96 -34.13
C LYS A 195 -0.79 1.70 -35.47
N VAL A 196 -0.01 1.67 -36.55
CA VAL A 196 -0.52 1.44 -37.91
C VAL A 196 0.05 0.16 -38.50
N LYS A 197 -0.72 -0.51 -39.34
CA LYS A 197 -0.27 -1.73 -40.01
C LYS A 197 0.65 -1.36 -41.18
N ASP A 198 1.83 -1.94 -41.20
CA ASP A 198 2.78 -1.84 -42.31
C ASP A 198 3.17 -3.26 -42.77
N GLY A 199 2.60 -3.71 -43.89
CA GLY A 199 2.72 -5.09 -44.34
C GLY A 199 2.11 -6.09 -43.33
N GLU A 200 2.95 -6.99 -42.79
CA GLU A 200 2.56 -7.97 -41.76
C GLU A 200 2.86 -7.50 -40.33
N THR A 201 3.53 -6.36 -40.17
CA THR A 201 3.95 -5.81 -38.87
C THR A 201 3.15 -4.56 -38.51
N PHE A 202 3.30 -4.11 -37.26
CA PHE A 202 2.79 -2.84 -36.80
C PHE A 202 3.97 -1.90 -36.54
N VAL A 203 3.79 -0.62 -36.94
CA VAL A 203 4.73 0.45 -36.69
C VAL A 203 4.02 1.63 -36.03
N TRP A 204 4.77 2.44 -35.30
CA TRP A 204 4.23 3.68 -34.75
C TRP A 204 4.32 4.81 -35.76
N GLN A 205 3.25 5.56 -35.92
CA GLN A 205 3.17 6.75 -36.75
C GLN A 205 2.76 7.95 -35.89
N LEU A 206 3.47 9.05 -36.08
CA LEU A 206 3.19 10.32 -35.42
C LEU A 206 2.50 11.26 -36.42
N THR A 207 1.38 11.85 -35.99
CA THR A 207 0.59 12.83 -36.78
C THR A 207 0.30 14.07 -35.94
N GLY A 208 -0.09 15.19 -36.60
CA GLY A 208 -0.36 16.44 -35.90
C GLY A 208 0.89 17.26 -35.54
N VAL A 209 2.05 16.89 -36.07
CA VAL A 209 3.30 17.62 -35.87
C VAL A 209 3.74 18.30 -37.17
N PRO A 210 4.49 19.44 -37.13
CA PRO A 210 5.08 20.03 -38.32
C PRO A 210 6.08 19.07 -38.98
N GLY A 211 5.91 18.80 -40.25
CA GLY A 211 6.77 17.89 -41.02
C GLY A 211 6.45 16.42 -40.78
N SER A 212 7.32 15.54 -41.28
CA SER A 212 7.24 14.08 -41.07
C SER A 212 8.36 13.67 -40.13
N ILE A 213 8.03 12.95 -39.06
CA ILE A 213 8.99 12.38 -38.14
C ILE A 213 9.02 10.86 -38.38
N ASP A 214 10.21 10.34 -38.70
CA ASP A 214 10.45 8.89 -38.73
C ASP A 214 10.58 8.39 -37.29
N VAL A 215 9.56 7.66 -36.84
CA VAL A 215 9.42 7.26 -35.44
C VAL A 215 10.33 6.08 -35.10
N ASP A 216 11.11 6.24 -34.06
CA ASP A 216 11.84 5.16 -33.41
C ASP A 216 10.87 4.30 -32.59
N SER A 217 10.66 3.06 -33.04
CA SER A 217 9.70 2.15 -32.41
C SER A 217 10.06 1.81 -30.96
N GLU A 218 11.34 1.71 -30.59
CA GLU A 218 11.77 1.41 -29.22
C GLU A 218 11.42 2.56 -28.27
N LYS A 219 11.64 3.81 -28.72
CA LYS A 219 11.27 5.00 -27.94
C LYS A 219 9.76 5.13 -27.79
N ALA A 220 9.01 4.84 -28.86
CA ALA A 220 7.54 4.85 -28.84
C ALA A 220 6.99 3.77 -27.90
N ASP A 221 7.46 2.51 -28.02
CA ASP A 221 7.04 1.41 -27.16
C ASP A 221 7.36 1.68 -25.69
N ALA A 222 8.54 2.21 -25.38
CA ALA A 222 8.93 2.57 -24.02
C ALA A 222 8.00 3.65 -23.41
N TRP A 223 7.63 4.64 -24.24
CA TRP A 223 6.68 5.67 -23.78
C TRP A 223 5.27 5.11 -23.60
N VAL A 224 4.76 4.34 -24.56
CA VAL A 224 3.45 3.68 -24.48
C VAL A 224 3.37 2.75 -23.27
N LYS A 225 4.41 1.97 -23.01
CA LYS A 225 4.49 1.12 -21.81
C LYS A 225 4.38 1.92 -20.52
N SER A 226 4.84 3.16 -20.50
CA SER A 226 4.69 4.02 -19.31
C SER A 226 3.23 4.33 -18.97
N PHE A 227 2.28 4.05 -19.86
CA PHE A 227 0.84 4.23 -19.65
C PHE A 227 0.15 3.00 -19.06
N GLU A 228 0.85 1.89 -18.79
CA GLU A 228 0.27 0.68 -18.23
C GLU A 228 -0.46 0.94 -16.91
N THR A 229 0.07 1.83 -16.06
CA THR A 229 -0.59 2.16 -14.79
C THR A 229 -0.56 3.66 -14.52
N PHE A 230 -1.73 4.24 -14.33
CA PHE A 230 -1.90 5.60 -13.86
C PHE A 230 -2.22 5.61 -12.37
N VAL A 231 -1.45 6.37 -11.59
CA VAL A 231 -1.56 6.44 -10.14
C VAL A 231 -1.69 7.89 -9.71
N ALA A 232 -2.65 8.17 -8.84
CA ALA A 232 -2.78 9.45 -8.14
C ALA A 232 -1.71 9.55 -7.03
N SER A 233 -1.25 10.75 -6.70
CA SER A 233 -0.53 10.97 -5.45
C SER A 233 -1.49 10.95 -4.26
N SER A 234 -2.68 11.54 -4.42
CA SER A 234 -3.79 11.49 -3.46
C SER A 234 -5.11 11.83 -4.15
N TRP A 235 -6.22 11.43 -3.54
CA TRP A 235 -7.55 11.83 -3.97
C TRP A 235 -7.91 13.20 -3.40
N ILE A 236 -8.73 13.99 -4.11
CA ILE A 236 -9.23 15.27 -3.60
C ILE A 236 -10.50 15.01 -2.79
N ALA A 237 -10.47 15.38 -1.51
CA ALA A 237 -11.46 14.96 -0.52
C ALA A 237 -12.91 15.34 -0.84
N ASP A 238 -13.14 16.53 -1.37
CA ASP A 238 -14.47 17.03 -1.75
C ASP A 238 -14.88 16.63 -3.18
N ASN A 239 -14.02 15.89 -3.86
CA ASN A 239 -14.19 15.47 -5.26
C ASN A 239 -14.48 16.64 -6.23
N LYS A 240 -13.92 17.81 -5.95
CA LYS A 240 -14.05 19.00 -6.79
C LYS A 240 -12.69 19.43 -7.29
N LEU A 241 -12.60 19.64 -8.60
CA LEU A 241 -11.40 20.18 -9.18
C LEU A 241 -11.13 21.58 -8.62
N PRO A 242 -9.92 21.85 -8.07
CA PRO A 242 -9.55 23.20 -7.67
C PRO A 242 -9.63 24.18 -8.84
N GLN A 243 -9.70 25.48 -8.53
CA GLN A 243 -9.55 26.50 -9.57
C GLN A 243 -8.12 26.41 -10.12
N ALA A 244 -7.97 25.89 -11.33
CA ALA A 244 -6.69 25.58 -11.95
C ALA A 244 -6.77 25.77 -13.46
N THR A 245 -5.63 25.99 -14.10
CA THR A 245 -5.54 26.12 -15.56
C THR A 245 -5.44 24.74 -16.19
N LYS A 246 -6.25 24.48 -17.24
CA LYS A 246 -6.14 23.23 -18.01
C LYS A 246 -4.88 23.29 -18.88
N GLU A 247 -3.97 22.34 -18.64
CA GLU A 247 -2.69 22.23 -19.36
C GLU A 247 -2.82 21.41 -20.64
N LEU A 248 -3.50 20.25 -20.51
CA LEU A 248 -3.63 19.33 -21.62
C LEU A 248 -4.76 18.33 -21.41
N THR A 249 -5.14 17.69 -22.51
CA THR A 249 -5.94 16.46 -22.53
C THR A 249 -5.09 15.34 -23.13
N CYS A 250 -5.03 14.21 -22.45
CA CYS A 250 -4.44 12.97 -22.97
C CYS A 250 -5.57 11.97 -23.23
N THR A 251 -5.68 11.49 -24.46
CA THR A 251 -6.66 10.46 -24.85
C THR A 251 -5.93 9.18 -25.21
N VAL A 252 -6.15 8.13 -24.44
CA VAL A 252 -5.63 6.79 -24.69
C VAL A 252 -6.73 5.94 -25.31
N LYS A 253 -6.50 5.44 -26.51
CA LYS A 253 -7.43 4.56 -27.22
C LYS A 253 -6.85 3.16 -27.26
N THR A 254 -7.61 2.20 -26.75
CA THR A 254 -7.34 0.77 -26.87
C THR A 254 -8.31 0.14 -27.89
N ASN A 255 -8.19 -1.17 -28.11
CA ASN A 255 -9.14 -1.90 -28.94
C ASN A 255 -10.53 -1.99 -28.30
N ALA A 256 -10.66 -1.83 -26.98
CA ALA A 256 -11.89 -2.01 -26.22
C ALA A 256 -12.54 -0.68 -25.78
N GLU A 257 -11.74 0.35 -25.49
CA GLU A 257 -12.22 1.58 -24.86
C GLU A 257 -11.39 2.80 -25.27
N THR A 258 -11.96 3.99 -25.02
CA THR A 258 -11.24 5.26 -25.10
C THR A 258 -11.30 5.94 -23.75
N VAL A 259 -10.16 6.27 -23.19
CA VAL A 259 -10.03 6.90 -21.87
C VAL A 259 -9.36 8.25 -22.04
N THR A 260 -9.96 9.29 -21.45
CA THR A 260 -9.47 10.65 -21.50
C THR A 260 -9.04 11.11 -20.12
N PHE A 261 -7.85 11.69 -20.05
CA PHE A 261 -7.30 12.33 -18.85
C PHE A 261 -7.19 13.83 -19.12
N ASP A 262 -7.86 14.63 -18.31
CA ASP A 262 -7.67 16.08 -18.30
C ASP A 262 -6.70 16.44 -17.19
N VAL A 263 -5.69 17.22 -17.51
CA VAL A 263 -4.65 17.65 -16.58
C VAL A 263 -4.67 19.16 -16.40
N TYR A 264 -4.60 19.56 -15.16
CA TYR A 264 -4.67 20.96 -14.72
C TYR A 264 -3.47 21.29 -13.85
N SER A 265 -3.10 22.55 -13.79
CA SER A 265 -2.06 23.05 -12.88
C SER A 265 -2.46 24.31 -12.14
N ASN A 266 -1.90 24.47 -10.95
CA ASN A 266 -1.81 25.74 -10.26
C ASN A 266 -0.34 26.18 -10.20
N PRO A 267 -0.06 27.49 -10.38
CA PRO A 267 1.29 27.98 -10.16
C PRO A 267 1.71 27.68 -8.71
N PRO A 268 3.01 27.52 -8.45
CA PRO A 268 3.49 27.30 -7.10
C PRO A 268 3.20 28.54 -6.23
N GLU A 269 2.87 28.29 -4.95
CA GLU A 269 2.66 29.37 -3.97
C GLU A 269 3.99 30.07 -3.61
N ILE A 270 5.08 29.34 -3.73
CA ILE A 270 6.44 29.84 -3.44
C ILE A 270 7.24 29.83 -4.74
N GLU A 271 7.86 30.95 -5.07
CA GLU A 271 8.71 31.08 -6.26
C GLU A 271 9.87 30.07 -6.21
N GLY A 272 10.01 29.27 -7.29
CA GLY A 272 11.03 28.22 -7.40
C GLY A 272 10.56 26.82 -7.01
N GLU A 273 9.36 26.65 -6.48
CA GLU A 273 8.73 25.33 -6.31
C GLU A 273 8.06 24.83 -7.60
N ASN A 274 7.79 23.54 -7.67
CA ASN A 274 7.07 22.96 -8.81
C ASN A 274 5.57 23.27 -8.73
N PRO A 275 4.90 23.47 -9.87
CA PRO A 275 3.43 23.56 -9.91
C PRO A 275 2.75 22.34 -9.29
N GLN A 276 1.59 22.56 -8.69
CA GLN A 276 0.71 21.48 -8.30
C GLN A 276 -0.10 21.04 -9.50
N TYR A 277 -0.16 19.72 -9.73
CA TYR A 277 -0.94 19.15 -10.83
C TYR A 277 -2.15 18.39 -10.32
N PHE A 278 -3.26 18.53 -11.03
CA PHE A 278 -4.52 17.87 -10.74
C PHE A 278 -5.02 17.15 -11.99
N GLY A 279 -5.86 16.15 -11.79
CA GLY A 279 -6.43 15.42 -12.91
C GLY A 279 -7.85 14.97 -12.69
N SER A 280 -8.52 14.74 -13.81
CA SER A 280 -9.75 13.97 -13.92
C SER A 280 -9.60 12.93 -15.02
N CYS A 281 -10.37 11.84 -14.92
CA CYS A 281 -10.31 10.75 -15.88
C CYS A 281 -11.72 10.28 -16.23
N SER A 282 -11.98 10.03 -17.52
CA SER A 282 -13.30 9.56 -17.97
C SER A 282 -13.69 8.17 -17.45
N ALA A 283 -12.69 7.38 -17.02
CA ALA A 283 -12.90 6.06 -16.44
C ALA A 283 -12.93 6.06 -14.90
N CYS A 284 -12.85 7.24 -14.26
CA CYS A 284 -12.82 7.41 -12.81
C CYS A 284 -13.70 8.60 -12.42
N GLU A 285 -14.58 8.42 -11.45
CA GLU A 285 -15.47 9.48 -10.97
C GLU A 285 -14.78 10.50 -10.04
N TYR A 286 -13.56 10.22 -9.60
CA TYR A 286 -12.84 11.04 -8.62
C TYR A 286 -11.81 11.92 -9.30
N VAL A 287 -11.67 13.14 -8.77
CA VAL A 287 -10.54 14.03 -9.09
C VAL A 287 -9.37 13.77 -8.15
N PHE A 288 -8.17 14.01 -8.62
CA PHE A 288 -6.95 13.57 -7.95
C PHE A 288 -5.80 14.56 -8.13
N ASN A 289 -4.87 14.52 -7.19
CA ASN A 289 -3.56 15.15 -7.33
C ASN A 289 -2.65 14.23 -8.15
N LEU A 290 -1.93 14.82 -9.12
CA LEU A 290 -0.99 14.11 -9.98
C LEU A 290 0.45 14.35 -9.52
N PRO A 291 1.28 13.30 -9.50
CA PRO A 291 2.72 13.48 -9.37
C PRO A 291 3.28 14.24 -10.58
N SER A 292 4.29 15.10 -10.37
CA SER A 292 4.93 15.87 -11.44
C SER A 292 5.56 14.98 -12.54
N TYR A 293 6.03 13.79 -12.19
CA TYR A 293 6.54 12.83 -13.18
C TYR A 293 5.44 12.29 -14.11
N THR A 294 4.19 12.20 -13.65
CA THR A 294 3.05 11.82 -14.47
C THR A 294 2.71 12.94 -15.45
N PHE A 295 2.74 14.21 -15.01
CA PHE A 295 2.62 15.35 -15.91
C PHE A 295 3.71 15.35 -16.99
N SER A 296 4.97 15.09 -16.63
CA SER A 296 6.07 15.00 -17.59
C SER A 296 5.86 13.92 -18.65
N ARG A 297 5.20 12.82 -18.29
CA ARG A 297 4.80 11.76 -19.24
C ARG A 297 3.80 12.27 -20.26
N PHE A 298 2.75 12.98 -19.82
CA PHE A 298 1.75 13.57 -20.70
C PHE A 298 2.28 14.73 -21.55
N SER A 299 3.22 15.50 -21.00
CA SER A 299 3.75 16.70 -21.67
C SER A 299 4.95 16.41 -22.61
N LYS A 300 5.17 15.12 -22.94
CA LYS A 300 6.26 14.68 -23.81
C LYS A 300 6.32 15.47 -25.12
N ASP A 301 7.52 15.91 -25.51
CA ASP A 301 7.74 16.53 -26.81
C ASP A 301 7.76 15.45 -27.91
N PRO A 302 6.93 15.55 -28.96
CA PRO A 302 6.86 14.55 -30.02
C PRO A 302 8.18 14.38 -30.81
N SER A 303 9.04 15.41 -30.87
CA SER A 303 10.36 15.30 -31.52
C SER A 303 11.27 14.26 -30.87
N THR A 304 11.03 13.93 -29.59
CA THR A 304 11.82 12.92 -28.87
C THR A 304 11.62 11.50 -29.40
N PHE A 305 10.59 11.26 -30.22
CA PHE A 305 10.35 9.97 -30.87
C PHE A 305 11.14 9.82 -32.20
N ALA A 306 11.83 10.85 -32.68
CA ALA A 306 12.64 10.72 -33.88
C ALA A 306 13.77 9.68 -33.70
N LYS A 307 14.07 8.93 -34.82
CA LYS A 307 15.20 8.04 -34.93
C LYS A 307 16.54 8.74 -34.72
#